data_53f9e4d716292821fc50c6797d81355c
#
_entry.id   53f9e4d716292821fc50c6797d81355c
#
_cell.length_a   1.000
_cell.length_b   1.000
_cell.length_c   1.000
_cell.angle_alpha   90.00
_cell.angle_beta   90.00
_cell.angle_gamma   90.00
#
_symmetry.space_group_name_H-M   'P 1'
#
loop_
_entity.id
_entity.type
_entity.pdbx_description
1 polymer ?
#
loop_
_entity_poly.entity_id
_entity_poly.type
_entity_poly.pdbx_seq_one_letter_code
_entity_poly.pdbx_strand_id
1 'polypeptide(L)'
;MDCWKKMQNTGWIFPTSVLCIYGFFSMMKPSEPFLVPYLAGPDKNLTIDEVTQHVFPVWTYSYLALLFPVFLLTDYVRYKPVIILQGISFIITYLLLLFAHGLSTMQLMEFFYGLVTATEVAYYAYIYSMVSTEHYQKVTGYCRSITLVSSTMGFLLGQLLVSLAYVSYFYLNAITLASVSVAFLSSFSLPMPQKSMFFNKKSSADISVGSDKDPSNVSSQPNYHQDKDTTVLPVNSKNLPEYQLPRLQSQNHFLAVLLQLCGDLKECYTTRKLLYWSLWWALATAGYNQILNYIQALWDAKAPSRTSDVYNGAVEAIATFLSSITSLTVGFVKMNWDLTGELALGIFSALDAGSLFLMHFTNNIWVCYAGYLVFKACYMFLITIATFQIAVSLSMERYALMFGFNNFVALLIQTIITVIVVDSKGLGLDIETQFLIYGSYFAVIAGIFLCRSIYTITSIKCQKMLLNPQRPEAEKQTTEDYGTKL
;
A
#
# COMPACT_ATOMS: atom_id res chain seq x y z
N MET A 1 0.80 -26.97 26.45
CA MET A 1 1.29 -27.65 25.25
C MET A 1 0.17 -28.01 24.27
N ASP A 2 -1.04 -28.30 24.73
CA ASP A 2 -2.16 -28.72 23.86
C ASP A 2 -2.78 -27.60 23.00
N CYS A 3 -2.78 -26.37 23.49
CA CYS A 3 -3.26 -25.21 22.73
C CYS A 3 -2.38 -24.90 21.50
N TRP A 4 -1.06 -25.08 21.64
CA TRP A 4 -0.08 -24.90 20.55
C TRP A 4 -0.23 -25.98 19.45
N LYS A 5 -0.42 -27.25 19.85
CA LYS A 5 -0.68 -28.35 18.91
C LYS A 5 -2.03 -28.20 18.20
N LYS A 6 -3.06 -27.68 18.89
CA LYS A 6 -4.38 -27.43 18.34
C LYS A 6 -4.34 -26.25 17.34
N MET A 7 -3.52 -25.23 17.58
CA MET A 7 -3.26 -24.12 16.66
C MET A 7 -2.52 -24.55 15.39
N GLN A 8 -1.57 -25.47 15.50
CA GLN A 8 -0.87 -26.04 14.35
C GLN A 8 -1.80 -26.89 13.44
N ASN A 9 -2.82 -27.51 14.02
CA ASN A 9 -3.82 -28.30 13.27
C ASN A 9 -4.87 -27.43 12.54
N THR A 10 -5.01 -26.13 12.90
CA THR A 10 -5.91 -25.20 12.23
C THR A 10 -5.10 -24.42 11.19
N GLY A 11 -5.00 -24.95 9.97
CA GLY A 11 -4.02 -24.64 8.93
C GLY A 11 -3.71 -23.16 8.61
N TRP A 12 -4.57 -22.18 8.98
CA TRP A 12 -4.34 -20.76 8.72
C TRP A 12 -4.10 -19.90 9.97
N ILE A 13 -4.52 -20.34 11.16
CA ILE A 13 -4.44 -19.52 12.40
C ILE A 13 -3.00 -19.36 12.86
N PHE A 14 -2.19 -20.41 12.84
CA PHE A 14 -0.81 -20.36 13.32
C PHE A 14 0.07 -19.40 12.47
N PRO A 15 0.15 -19.53 11.11
CA PRO A 15 0.92 -18.59 10.32
C PRO A 15 0.40 -17.16 10.43
N THR A 16 -0.92 -16.94 10.55
CA THR A 16 -1.51 -15.63 10.75
C THR A 16 -1.08 -15.00 12.09
N SER A 17 -1.12 -15.79 13.17
CA SER A 17 -0.72 -15.29 14.51
C SER A 17 0.75 -14.89 14.54
N VAL A 18 1.64 -15.72 13.98
CA VAL A 18 3.08 -15.40 13.91
C VAL A 18 3.32 -14.16 13.03
N LEU A 19 2.59 -14.05 11.91
CA LEU A 19 2.69 -12.89 11.03
C LEU A 19 2.19 -11.60 11.71
N CYS A 20 1.13 -11.69 12.50
CA CYS A 20 0.63 -10.56 13.31
C CYS A 20 1.65 -10.14 14.38
N ILE A 21 2.32 -11.10 15.04
CA ILE A 21 3.40 -10.82 16.00
C ILE A 21 4.56 -10.11 15.29
N TYR A 22 4.99 -10.64 14.15
CA TYR A 22 6.01 -10.01 13.33
C TYR A 22 5.61 -8.58 12.95
N GLY A 23 4.41 -8.38 12.40
CA GLY A 23 3.89 -7.08 12.00
C GLY A 23 3.78 -6.09 13.17
N PHE A 24 3.37 -6.56 14.35
CA PHE A 24 3.30 -5.73 15.54
C PHE A 24 4.69 -5.19 15.93
N PHE A 25 5.66 -6.07 16.10
CA PHE A 25 7.00 -5.66 16.56
C PHE A 25 7.81 -4.93 15.46
N SER A 26 7.60 -5.23 14.18
CA SER A 26 8.27 -4.50 13.09
C SER A 26 7.75 -3.06 12.92
N MET A 27 6.48 -2.79 13.29
CA MET A 27 5.87 -1.47 13.21
C MET A 27 5.87 -0.69 14.53
N MET A 28 6.29 -1.32 15.65
CA MET A 28 6.49 -0.63 16.92
C MET A 28 7.84 0.12 16.91
N LYS A 29 7.83 1.33 16.36
CA LYS A 29 9.03 2.17 16.12
C LYS A 29 8.89 3.54 16.80
N PRO A 30 9.07 3.65 18.13
CA PRO A 30 8.93 4.92 18.85
C PRO A 30 9.94 6.00 18.42
N SER A 31 11.06 5.65 17.81
CA SER A 31 12.05 6.60 17.33
C SER A 31 11.73 7.24 15.98
N GLU A 32 10.84 6.65 15.16
CA GLU A 32 10.60 7.09 13.79
C GLU A 32 10.12 8.55 13.68
N PRO A 33 9.21 9.07 14.53
CA PRO A 33 8.80 10.48 14.49
C PRO A 33 9.90 11.47 14.90
N PHE A 34 10.99 10.98 15.48
CA PHE A 34 12.09 11.78 15.99
C PHE A 34 13.39 11.59 15.20
N LEU A 35 13.30 11.05 13.97
CA LEU A 35 14.48 10.76 13.15
C LEU A 35 15.23 12.03 12.78
N VAL A 36 14.54 13.07 12.30
CA VAL A 36 15.19 14.35 11.94
C VAL A 36 15.77 15.05 13.17
N PRO A 37 15.04 15.22 14.29
CA PRO A 37 15.61 15.72 15.54
C PRO A 37 16.85 14.95 16.01
N TYR A 38 16.90 13.63 15.81
CA TYR A 38 18.06 12.81 16.15
C TYR A 38 19.25 13.03 15.21
N LEU A 39 19.00 13.12 13.89
CA LEU A 39 20.06 13.33 12.90
C LEU A 39 20.62 14.76 12.96
N ALA A 40 19.76 15.77 13.12
CA ALA A 40 20.14 17.18 13.19
C ALA A 40 20.55 17.63 14.60
N GLY A 41 20.24 16.82 15.62
CA GLY A 41 20.55 17.06 17.02
C GLY A 41 22.02 16.81 17.38
N PRO A 42 22.34 16.88 18.69
CA PRO A 42 23.71 16.68 19.19
C PRO A 42 24.21 15.24 18.98
N ASP A 43 23.30 14.28 18.81
CA ASP A 43 23.66 12.85 18.66
C ASP A 43 24.42 12.57 17.35
N LYS A 44 23.99 13.16 16.22
CA LYS A 44 24.61 12.96 14.90
C LYS A 44 25.20 14.24 14.29
N ASN A 45 24.73 15.40 14.73
CA ASN A 45 25.23 16.72 14.38
C ASN A 45 25.31 17.00 12.87
N LEU A 46 24.32 16.50 12.10
CA LEU A 46 24.16 16.83 10.70
C LEU A 46 23.38 18.15 10.53
N THR A 47 23.57 18.83 9.42
CA THR A 47 22.73 19.97 9.05
C THR A 47 21.41 19.46 8.44
N ILE A 48 20.36 20.28 8.49
CA ILE A 48 19.07 19.94 7.84
C ILE A 48 19.27 19.73 6.34
N ASP A 49 20.13 20.52 5.69
CA ASP A 49 20.43 20.37 4.26
C ASP A 49 21.14 19.05 3.96
N GLU A 50 22.08 18.62 4.80
CA GLU A 50 22.71 17.29 4.66
C GLU A 50 21.70 16.16 4.81
N VAL A 51 20.79 16.25 5.78
CA VAL A 51 19.73 15.26 6.00
C VAL A 51 18.79 15.20 4.79
N THR A 52 18.29 16.35 4.32
CA THR A 52 17.28 16.41 3.26
C THR A 52 17.85 16.15 1.87
N GLN A 53 19.04 16.71 1.54
CA GLN A 53 19.60 16.67 0.18
C GLN A 53 20.54 15.48 -0.06
N HIS A 54 21.13 14.90 1.00
CA HIS A 54 22.15 13.86 0.87
C HIS A 54 21.80 12.53 1.54
N VAL A 55 21.05 12.55 2.64
CA VAL A 55 20.67 11.30 3.38
C VAL A 55 19.38 10.73 2.85
N PHE A 56 18.29 11.45 2.93
CA PHE A 56 16.95 10.94 2.55
C PHE A 56 16.78 10.54 1.07
N PRO A 57 17.42 11.21 0.08
CA PRO A 57 17.35 10.74 -1.30
C PRO A 57 17.86 9.31 -1.50
N VAL A 58 18.83 8.86 -0.69
CA VAL A 58 19.38 7.50 -0.78
C VAL A 58 18.30 6.43 -0.51
N TRP A 59 17.40 6.67 0.44
CA TRP A 59 16.25 5.80 0.65
C TRP A 59 15.39 5.68 -0.60
N THR A 60 15.03 6.79 -1.23
CA THR A 60 14.18 6.79 -2.44
C THR A 60 14.87 6.05 -3.59
N TYR A 61 16.17 6.29 -3.81
CA TYR A 61 16.93 5.64 -4.89
C TYR A 61 17.12 4.14 -4.65
N SER A 62 17.48 3.75 -3.42
CA SER A 62 17.67 2.35 -3.06
C SER A 62 16.35 1.57 -3.10
N TYR A 63 15.26 2.19 -2.64
CA TYR A 63 13.94 1.58 -2.72
C TYR A 63 13.52 1.33 -4.17
N LEU A 64 13.69 2.31 -5.08
CA LEU A 64 13.38 2.13 -6.50
C LEU A 64 14.25 1.03 -7.13
N ALA A 65 15.55 1.05 -6.88
CA ALA A 65 16.48 0.06 -7.45
C ALA A 65 16.21 -1.36 -6.95
N LEU A 66 15.79 -1.51 -5.70
CA LEU A 66 15.57 -2.80 -5.04
C LEU A 66 14.14 -3.33 -5.20
N LEU A 67 13.15 -2.49 -5.45
CA LEU A 67 11.75 -2.89 -5.46
C LEU A 67 11.47 -4.00 -6.49
N PHE A 68 11.90 -3.83 -7.73
CA PHE A 68 11.64 -4.82 -8.78
C PHE A 68 12.41 -6.14 -8.60
N PRO A 69 13.74 -6.14 -8.34
CA PRO A 69 14.47 -7.37 -8.02
C PRO A 69 13.89 -8.09 -6.80
N VAL A 70 13.55 -7.38 -5.74
CA VAL A 70 12.99 -7.96 -4.51
C VAL A 70 11.60 -8.54 -4.75
N PHE A 71 10.74 -7.87 -5.54
CA PHE A 71 9.43 -8.39 -5.90
C PHE A 71 9.54 -9.75 -6.61
N LEU A 72 10.41 -9.86 -7.62
CA LEU A 72 10.65 -11.12 -8.32
C LEU A 72 11.26 -12.18 -7.41
N LEU A 73 12.27 -11.81 -6.62
CA LEU A 73 12.92 -12.71 -5.67
C LEU A 73 11.90 -13.23 -4.63
N THR A 74 11.01 -12.37 -4.15
CA THR A 74 10.00 -12.72 -3.14
C THR A 74 9.14 -13.90 -3.58
N ASP A 75 8.64 -13.89 -4.81
CA ASP A 75 7.82 -14.98 -5.32
C ASP A 75 8.64 -16.24 -5.65
N TYR A 76 9.86 -16.06 -6.17
CA TYR A 76 10.77 -17.16 -6.50
C TYR A 76 11.22 -17.95 -5.25
N VAL A 77 11.63 -17.26 -4.16
CA VAL A 77 12.09 -17.90 -2.91
C VAL A 77 10.96 -18.18 -1.90
N ARG A 78 9.70 -17.95 -2.29
CA ARG A 78 8.51 -18.23 -1.49
C ARG A 78 8.43 -17.46 -0.17
N TYR A 79 8.58 -16.16 -0.22
CA TYR A 79 8.27 -15.13 0.80
C TYR A 79 9.08 -15.18 2.10
N LYS A 80 9.13 -16.30 2.85
CA LYS A 80 9.78 -16.39 4.17
C LYS A 80 11.24 -15.90 4.17
N PRO A 81 12.12 -16.28 3.25
CA PRO A 81 13.51 -15.80 3.25
C PRO A 81 13.61 -14.28 3.10
N VAL A 82 12.66 -13.66 2.37
CA VAL A 82 12.63 -12.20 2.18
C VAL A 82 12.15 -11.50 3.45
N ILE A 83 11.21 -12.08 4.21
CA ILE A 83 10.81 -11.57 5.52
C ILE A 83 11.98 -11.64 6.52
N ILE A 84 12.78 -12.70 6.48
CA ILE A 84 14.00 -12.79 7.29
C ILE A 84 15.02 -11.73 6.86
N LEU A 85 15.21 -11.52 5.56
CA LEU A 85 16.08 -10.46 5.01
C LEU A 85 15.61 -9.07 5.47
N GLN A 86 14.30 -8.82 5.51
CA GLN A 86 13.73 -7.58 6.06
C GLN A 86 14.15 -7.38 7.53
N GLY A 87 14.02 -8.43 8.35
CA GLY A 87 14.41 -8.37 9.77
C GLY A 87 15.90 -8.08 9.95
N ILE A 88 16.77 -8.70 9.15
CA ILE A 88 18.22 -8.42 9.16
C ILE A 88 18.47 -6.95 8.78
N SER A 89 17.83 -6.48 7.73
CA SER A 89 17.99 -5.09 7.25
C SER A 89 17.54 -4.08 8.29
N PHE A 90 16.44 -4.34 9.02
CA PHE A 90 16.02 -3.52 10.15
C PHE A 90 17.11 -3.45 11.24
N ILE A 91 17.67 -4.58 11.64
CA ILE A 91 18.72 -4.63 12.67
C ILE A 91 19.93 -3.82 12.22
N ILE A 92 20.39 -3.99 10.97
CA ILE A 92 21.53 -3.22 10.42
C ILE A 92 21.22 -1.73 10.42
N THR A 93 20.03 -1.32 9.98
CA THR A 93 19.59 0.08 9.97
C THR A 93 19.69 0.71 11.36
N TYR A 94 19.12 0.09 12.39
CA TYR A 94 19.13 0.63 13.74
C TYR A 94 20.49 0.51 14.44
N LEU A 95 21.32 -0.47 14.11
CA LEU A 95 22.71 -0.54 14.59
C LEU A 95 23.55 0.61 14.01
N LEU A 96 23.43 0.88 12.70
CA LEU A 96 24.10 2.02 12.08
C LEU A 96 23.59 3.35 12.68
N LEU A 97 22.28 3.48 12.85
CA LEU A 97 21.68 4.66 13.45
C LEU A 97 22.18 4.93 14.88
N LEU A 98 22.35 3.89 15.71
CA LEU A 98 22.84 4.01 17.07
C LEU A 98 24.34 4.31 17.14
N PHE A 99 25.17 3.53 16.47
CA PHE A 99 26.61 3.50 16.71
C PHE A 99 27.46 4.18 15.66
N ALA A 100 26.95 4.37 14.42
CA ALA A 100 27.72 4.98 13.35
C ALA A 100 27.54 6.50 13.33
N HIS A 101 28.56 7.24 12.85
CA HIS A 101 28.57 8.68 12.72
C HIS A 101 29.06 9.09 11.31
N GLY A 102 28.69 10.29 10.90
CA GLY A 102 29.08 10.88 9.61
C GLY A 102 28.10 10.60 8.48
N LEU A 103 28.17 11.47 7.46
CA LEU A 103 27.22 11.52 6.34
C LEU A 103 27.14 10.18 5.58
N SER A 104 28.29 9.61 5.18
CA SER A 104 28.31 8.39 4.37
C SER A 104 27.71 7.17 5.08
N THR A 105 27.85 7.09 6.41
CA THR A 105 27.27 5.99 7.20
C THR A 105 25.76 6.16 7.39
N MET A 106 25.27 7.41 7.45
CA MET A 106 23.82 7.68 7.44
C MET A 106 23.20 7.40 6.06
N GLN A 107 23.94 7.65 4.97
CA GLN A 107 23.52 7.21 3.63
C GLN A 107 23.45 5.67 3.52
N LEU A 108 24.43 4.96 4.09
CA LEU A 108 24.39 3.49 4.15
C LEU A 108 23.20 2.97 4.98
N MET A 109 22.87 3.64 6.08
CA MET A 109 21.69 3.34 6.90
C MET A 109 20.41 3.48 6.06
N GLU A 110 20.26 4.56 5.30
CA GLU A 110 19.11 4.77 4.41
C GLU A 110 19.03 3.74 3.27
N PHE A 111 20.17 3.28 2.77
CA PHE A 111 20.19 2.18 1.80
C PHE A 111 19.56 0.91 2.39
N PHE A 112 19.94 0.50 3.61
CA PHE A 112 19.34 -0.65 4.28
C PHE A 112 17.86 -0.42 4.62
N TYR A 113 17.47 0.82 4.97
CA TYR A 113 16.07 1.16 5.18
C TYR A 113 15.25 1.09 3.88
N GLY A 114 15.84 1.45 2.74
CA GLY A 114 15.26 1.23 1.41
C GLY A 114 15.05 -0.26 1.11
N LEU A 115 15.99 -1.13 1.52
CA LEU A 115 15.82 -2.59 1.41
C LEU A 115 14.70 -3.10 2.34
N VAL A 116 14.57 -2.57 3.56
CA VAL A 116 13.43 -2.86 4.46
C VAL A 116 12.11 -2.56 3.76
N THR A 117 12.00 -1.39 3.16
CA THR A 117 10.76 -0.94 2.49
C THR A 117 10.47 -1.79 1.25
N ALA A 118 11.49 -2.11 0.44
CA ALA A 118 11.33 -2.96 -0.73
C ALA A 118 10.86 -4.39 -0.37
N THR A 119 11.32 -4.92 0.76
CA THR A 119 10.97 -6.27 1.24
C THR A 119 9.61 -6.35 1.93
N GLU A 120 8.96 -5.22 2.23
CA GLU A 120 7.63 -5.19 2.87
C GLU A 120 6.55 -5.89 2.03
N VAL A 121 6.72 -5.92 0.70
CA VAL A 121 5.83 -6.66 -0.20
C VAL A 121 5.71 -8.13 0.19
N ALA A 122 6.78 -8.74 0.71
CA ALA A 122 6.79 -10.14 1.13
C ALA A 122 5.85 -10.40 2.32
N TYR A 123 5.72 -9.45 3.24
CA TYR A 123 4.83 -9.54 4.40
C TYR A 123 3.36 -9.71 3.99
N TYR A 124 2.88 -8.86 3.08
CA TYR A 124 1.49 -8.95 2.61
C TYR A 124 1.27 -10.12 1.65
N ALA A 125 2.23 -10.40 0.77
CA ALA A 125 2.14 -11.49 -0.18
C ALA A 125 2.19 -12.88 0.47
N TYR A 126 2.85 -13.02 1.64
CA TYR A 126 2.90 -14.26 2.41
C TYR A 126 1.50 -14.78 2.80
N ILE A 127 0.57 -13.87 3.12
CA ILE A 127 -0.82 -14.22 3.48
C ILE A 127 -1.46 -15.04 2.37
N TYR A 128 -1.34 -14.58 1.12
CA TYR A 128 -1.98 -15.19 -0.04
C TYR A 128 -1.42 -16.56 -0.39
N SER A 129 -0.21 -16.88 0.08
CA SER A 129 0.43 -18.19 -0.11
C SER A 129 0.06 -19.22 0.94
N MET A 130 -0.37 -18.79 2.14
CA MET A 130 -0.59 -19.65 3.30
C MET A 130 -2.05 -19.83 3.68
N VAL A 131 -2.94 -18.95 3.23
CA VAL A 131 -4.33 -18.91 3.63
C VAL A 131 -5.23 -19.26 2.43
N SER A 132 -6.35 -19.91 2.67
CA SER A 132 -7.36 -20.16 1.63
C SER A 132 -8.09 -18.86 1.24
N THR A 133 -8.58 -18.79 0.00
CA THR A 133 -9.27 -17.61 -0.55
C THR A 133 -10.42 -17.10 0.33
N GLU A 134 -11.13 -18.00 1.00
CA GLU A 134 -12.26 -17.69 1.90
C GLU A 134 -11.83 -16.81 3.10
N HIS A 135 -10.57 -16.90 3.54
CA HIS A 135 -10.06 -16.22 4.72
C HIS A 135 -9.17 -15.01 4.39
N TYR A 136 -8.85 -14.75 3.10
CA TYR A 136 -7.94 -13.68 2.68
C TYR A 136 -8.33 -12.32 3.23
N GLN A 137 -9.58 -11.91 3.05
CA GLN A 137 -10.06 -10.61 3.50
C GLN A 137 -9.91 -10.45 5.02
N LYS A 138 -10.27 -11.50 5.77
CA LYS A 138 -10.22 -11.50 7.23
C LYS A 138 -8.79 -11.41 7.75
N VAL A 139 -7.88 -12.21 7.20
CA VAL A 139 -6.47 -12.24 7.62
C VAL A 139 -5.74 -10.95 7.23
N THR A 140 -5.97 -10.45 6.02
CA THR A 140 -5.44 -9.15 5.58
C THR A 140 -5.92 -8.02 6.50
N GLY A 141 -7.20 -8.06 6.90
CA GLY A 141 -7.76 -7.12 7.86
C GLY A 141 -7.05 -7.18 9.22
N TYR A 142 -6.79 -8.37 9.75
CA TYR A 142 -6.07 -8.54 11.02
C TYR A 142 -4.63 -8.02 10.93
N CYS A 143 -3.90 -8.38 9.87
CA CYS A 143 -2.52 -7.92 9.69
C CYS A 143 -2.43 -6.39 9.53
N ARG A 144 -3.34 -5.77 8.78
CA ARG A 144 -3.40 -4.31 8.67
C ARG A 144 -3.77 -3.62 9.98
N SER A 145 -4.77 -4.14 10.69
CA SER A 145 -5.19 -3.57 11.97
C SER A 145 -4.07 -3.62 13.00
N ILE A 146 -3.36 -4.73 13.11
CA ILE A 146 -2.29 -4.89 14.09
C ILE A 146 -1.10 -3.97 13.77
N THR A 147 -0.74 -3.79 12.50
CA THR A 147 0.34 -2.87 12.12
C THR A 147 -0.02 -1.41 12.40
N LEU A 148 -1.26 -0.98 12.16
CA LEU A 148 -1.74 0.38 12.48
C LEU A 148 -1.80 0.64 13.98
N VAL A 149 -2.31 -0.32 14.76
CA VAL A 149 -2.33 -0.24 16.22
C VAL A 149 -0.91 -0.14 16.77
N SER A 150 -0.01 -0.99 16.27
CA SER A 150 1.39 -0.99 16.69
C SER A 150 2.09 0.33 16.38
N SER A 151 1.93 0.88 15.17
CA SER A 151 2.50 2.19 14.81
C SER A 151 1.97 3.30 15.72
N THR A 152 0.65 3.34 15.96
CA THR A 152 0.04 4.32 16.86
C THR A 152 0.60 4.21 18.27
N MET A 153 0.70 2.98 18.81
CA MET A 153 1.28 2.73 20.14
C MET A 153 2.76 3.12 20.17
N GLY A 154 3.53 2.81 19.13
CA GLY A 154 4.94 3.17 19.03
C GLY A 154 5.14 4.69 19.07
N PHE A 155 4.39 5.43 18.25
CA PHE A 155 4.48 6.89 18.18
C PHE A 155 4.03 7.56 19.50
N LEU A 156 2.95 7.06 20.09
CA LEU A 156 2.50 7.54 21.41
C LEU A 156 3.53 7.25 22.51
N LEU A 157 4.09 6.03 22.52
CA LEU A 157 5.15 5.66 23.47
C LEU A 157 6.36 6.58 23.31
N GLY A 158 6.82 6.82 22.07
CA GLY A 158 7.92 7.73 21.79
C GLY A 158 7.66 9.14 22.33
N GLN A 159 6.46 9.68 22.08
CA GLN A 159 6.10 11.00 22.59
C GLN A 159 6.07 11.06 24.12
N LEU A 160 5.47 10.07 24.76
CA LEU A 160 5.39 10.03 26.23
C LEU A 160 6.80 9.93 26.86
N LEU A 161 7.68 9.11 26.28
CA LEU A 161 9.07 8.99 26.76
C LEU A 161 9.85 10.29 26.61
N VAL A 162 9.68 11.01 25.50
CA VAL A 162 10.34 12.29 25.26
C VAL A 162 9.78 13.38 26.17
N SER A 163 8.44 13.53 26.20
CA SER A 163 7.81 14.68 26.88
C SER A 163 7.68 14.53 28.39
N LEU A 164 7.47 13.32 28.91
CA LEU A 164 7.25 13.10 30.36
C LEU A 164 8.48 12.54 31.05
N ALA A 165 9.23 11.64 30.40
CA ALA A 165 10.38 10.99 30.99
C ALA A 165 11.71 11.61 30.56
N TYR A 166 11.70 12.61 29.67
CA TYR A 166 12.88 13.28 29.14
C TYR A 166 13.96 12.34 28.60
N VAL A 167 13.51 11.21 28.00
CA VAL A 167 14.39 10.20 27.44
C VAL A 167 15.03 10.72 26.17
N SER A 168 16.36 10.56 26.02
CA SER A 168 17.04 10.98 24.81
C SER A 168 16.65 10.12 23.60
N TYR A 169 16.76 10.67 22.42
CA TYR A 169 16.44 9.98 21.15
C TYR A 169 17.29 8.73 20.93
N PHE A 170 18.50 8.66 21.50
CA PHE A 170 19.34 7.47 21.47
C PHE A 170 18.62 6.26 22.08
N TYR A 171 18.00 6.41 23.26
CA TYR A 171 17.27 5.31 23.88
C TYR A 171 15.99 4.93 23.13
N LEU A 172 15.33 5.88 22.44
CA LEU A 172 14.21 5.54 21.56
C LEU A 172 14.64 4.63 20.40
N ASN A 173 15.80 4.90 19.83
CA ASN A 173 16.38 4.03 18.78
C ASN A 173 16.78 2.66 19.36
N ALA A 174 17.29 2.58 20.59
CA ALA A 174 17.57 1.32 21.26
C ALA A 174 16.31 0.50 21.53
N ILE A 175 15.20 1.14 21.95
CA ILE A 175 13.90 0.47 22.15
C ILE A 175 13.38 -0.04 20.80
N THR A 176 13.51 0.75 19.74
CA THR A 176 13.12 0.34 18.38
C THR A 176 13.96 -0.84 17.91
N LEU A 177 15.29 -0.83 18.13
CA LEU A 177 16.15 -1.96 17.82
C LEU A 177 15.71 -3.23 18.56
N ALA A 178 15.37 -3.13 19.85
CA ALA A 178 14.86 -4.27 20.61
C ALA A 178 13.56 -4.80 20.01
N SER A 179 12.62 -3.92 19.63
CA SER A 179 11.35 -4.29 18.99
C SER A 179 11.57 -5.02 17.66
N VAL A 180 12.36 -4.46 16.74
CA VAL A 180 12.63 -5.10 15.44
C VAL A 180 13.44 -6.39 15.57
N SER A 181 14.24 -6.55 16.63
CA SER A 181 14.94 -7.80 16.96
C SER A 181 13.95 -8.90 17.34
N VAL A 182 12.90 -8.58 18.12
CA VAL A 182 11.81 -9.53 18.43
C VAL A 182 11.05 -9.90 17.14
N ALA A 183 10.78 -8.94 16.25
CA ALA A 183 10.20 -9.23 14.94
C ALA A 183 11.08 -10.20 14.15
N PHE A 184 12.37 -9.93 14.05
CA PHE A 184 13.33 -10.81 13.37
C PHE A 184 13.31 -12.23 13.94
N LEU A 185 13.36 -12.39 15.26
CA LEU A 185 13.31 -13.71 15.90
C LEU A 185 11.98 -14.42 15.60
N SER A 186 10.84 -13.69 15.59
CA SER A 186 9.54 -14.27 15.26
C SER A 186 9.45 -14.77 13.82
N SER A 187 10.20 -14.16 12.88
CA SER A 187 10.20 -14.54 11.46
C SER A 187 10.69 -15.98 11.22
N PHE A 188 11.55 -16.51 12.07
CA PHE A 188 12.00 -17.90 11.98
C PHE A 188 10.89 -18.92 12.25
N SER A 189 9.89 -18.54 13.06
CA SER A 189 8.73 -19.37 13.39
C SER A 189 7.70 -19.44 12.26
N LEU A 190 7.80 -18.59 11.22
CA LEU A 190 6.93 -18.65 10.06
C LEU A 190 7.12 -19.96 9.30
N PRO A 191 6.05 -20.71 8.97
CA PRO A 191 6.16 -21.88 8.11
C PRO A 191 6.54 -21.48 6.67
N MET A 192 7.24 -22.39 5.97
CA MET A 192 7.62 -22.15 4.58
C MET A 192 6.44 -22.44 3.66
N PRO A 193 5.99 -21.50 2.81
CA PRO A 193 4.91 -21.72 1.87
C PRO A 193 5.27 -22.79 0.83
N GLN A 194 4.31 -23.64 0.47
CA GLN A 194 4.48 -24.67 -0.57
C GLN A 194 4.26 -24.12 -1.98
N LYS A 195 3.45 -23.07 -2.10
CA LYS A 195 3.06 -22.44 -3.38
C LYS A 195 3.50 -20.99 -3.40
N SER A 196 3.78 -20.46 -4.59
CA SER A 196 3.92 -19.02 -4.81
C SER A 196 2.88 -18.55 -5.83
N MET A 197 2.74 -17.23 -5.99
CA MET A 197 1.67 -16.65 -6.78
C MET A 197 1.90 -16.82 -8.28
N PHE A 198 3.15 -16.68 -8.75
CA PHE A 198 3.51 -16.66 -10.18
C PHE A 198 4.42 -17.82 -10.58
N PHE A 199 5.55 -18.04 -9.88
CA PHE A 199 6.61 -18.97 -10.33
C PHE A 199 6.41 -20.43 -9.91
N ASN A 200 5.78 -20.71 -8.76
CA ASN A 200 5.60 -22.06 -8.23
C ASN A 200 4.12 -22.45 -8.12
N LYS A 201 3.34 -22.15 -9.15
CA LYS A 201 1.93 -22.53 -9.24
C LYS A 201 1.88 -24.01 -9.60
N LYS A 202 1.41 -24.90 -8.70
CA LYS A 202 1.14 -26.31 -9.06
C LYS A 202 0.08 -26.33 -10.15
N SER A 203 0.40 -26.91 -11.30
CA SER A 203 -0.58 -27.16 -12.35
C SER A 203 -1.71 -28.01 -11.81
N SER A 204 -2.96 -27.62 -12.06
CA SER A 204 -4.16 -28.41 -11.68
C SER A 204 -4.19 -29.79 -12.34
N ALA A 205 -3.33 -30.04 -13.30
CA ALA A 205 -3.18 -31.34 -13.99
C ALA A 205 -2.50 -32.42 -13.13
N ASP A 206 -1.70 -32.04 -12.10
CA ASP A 206 -1.01 -33.02 -11.25
C ASP A 206 -1.89 -33.62 -10.15
N ILE A 207 -3.12 -33.14 -9.96
CA ILE A 207 -4.05 -33.62 -8.92
C ILE A 207 -4.91 -34.79 -9.45
N SER A 208 -5.03 -34.96 -10.77
CA SER A 208 -5.88 -36.00 -11.38
C SER A 208 -5.15 -37.34 -11.63
N VAL A 209 -3.84 -37.42 -11.44
CA VAL A 209 -3.04 -38.64 -11.71
C VAL A 209 -2.68 -39.43 -10.44
N GLY A 210 -3.02 -38.92 -9.26
CA GLY A 210 -2.63 -39.52 -7.96
C GLY A 210 -3.68 -40.38 -7.26
N SER A 211 -4.84 -40.65 -7.86
CA SER A 211 -5.96 -41.38 -7.19
C SER A 211 -6.49 -42.57 -7.97
N ASP A 212 -5.62 -43.38 -8.56
CA ASP A 212 -6.02 -44.70 -9.06
C ASP A 212 -4.91 -45.71 -8.80
N LYS A 213 -4.93 -46.32 -7.64
CA LYS A 213 -4.43 -47.67 -7.33
C LYS A 213 -4.95 -48.09 -5.97
N ASP A 214 -6.09 -48.80 -5.98
CA ASP A 214 -6.22 -50.09 -5.38
C ASP A 214 -7.59 -50.73 -5.77
N PRO A 215 -7.59 -51.97 -6.30
CA PRO A 215 -8.78 -52.68 -6.65
C PRO A 215 -9.07 -53.75 -5.58
N SER A 216 -10.24 -53.73 -4.95
CA SER A 216 -10.90 -54.97 -4.55
C SER A 216 -12.23 -54.76 -3.81
N ASN A 217 -13.18 -55.59 -4.27
CA ASN A 217 -14.42 -56.12 -3.62
C ASN A 217 -15.72 -55.28 -3.70
N VAL A 218 -16.52 -55.65 -4.68
CA VAL A 218 -17.66 -56.61 -4.73
C VAL A 218 -18.87 -56.26 -3.83
N SER A 219 -19.98 -56.11 -4.53
CA SER A 219 -21.36 -56.57 -4.29
C SER A 219 -22.42 -55.54 -3.90
N SER A 220 -23.47 -55.71 -4.71
CA SER A 220 -24.90 -55.58 -4.47
C SER A 220 -25.61 -54.25 -4.73
N GLN A 221 -26.31 -54.29 -5.87
CA GLN A 221 -27.52 -53.53 -6.19
C GLN A 221 -28.68 -53.80 -5.20
N PRO A 222 -29.77 -53.01 -5.11
CA PRO A 222 -30.74 -52.95 -6.23
C PRO A 222 -31.44 -51.58 -6.48
N ASN A 223 -31.80 -51.43 -7.77
CA ASN A 223 -32.97 -50.82 -8.43
C ASN A 223 -33.95 -49.88 -7.68
N TYR A 224 -34.33 -48.75 -8.33
CA TYR A 224 -35.71 -48.49 -8.79
C TYR A 224 -35.81 -47.24 -9.70
N HIS A 225 -36.46 -47.49 -10.89
CA HIS A 225 -37.32 -46.66 -11.77
C HIS A 225 -36.90 -45.25 -12.17
N GLN A 226 -36.55 -45.00 -13.42
CA GLN A 226 -37.31 -44.82 -14.66
C GLN A 226 -38.35 -43.67 -14.63
N ASP A 227 -38.04 -42.54 -15.32
CA ASP A 227 -38.90 -42.02 -16.40
C ASP A 227 -38.13 -40.99 -17.30
N LYS A 228 -38.23 -41.23 -18.48
CA LYS A 228 -38.27 -40.78 -19.86
C LYS A 228 -38.02 -39.30 -20.22
N ASP A 229 -37.31 -39.25 -21.35
CA ASP A 229 -37.36 -38.33 -22.48
C ASP A 229 -36.56 -37.00 -22.39
N THR A 230 -35.39 -37.03 -22.99
CA THR A 230 -35.09 -36.16 -24.12
C THR A 230 -33.79 -36.64 -24.85
N THR A 231 -33.95 -36.91 -26.10
CA THR A 231 -32.95 -37.32 -27.09
C THR A 231 -31.82 -36.31 -27.23
N VAL A 232 -30.58 -36.70 -26.91
CA VAL A 232 -29.38 -36.01 -27.36
C VAL A 232 -28.42 -37.02 -27.94
N LEU A 233 -28.11 -36.86 -29.21
CA LEU A 233 -27.21 -37.66 -30.02
C LEU A 233 -25.78 -37.68 -29.43
N PRO A 234 -25.05 -38.80 -29.51
CA PRO A 234 -23.67 -38.86 -29.03
C PRO A 234 -22.75 -38.20 -30.05
N VAL A 235 -22.12 -37.09 -29.66
CA VAL A 235 -20.99 -36.50 -30.38
C VAL A 235 -19.75 -37.34 -30.08
N ASN A 236 -19.25 -37.95 -31.11
CA ASN A 236 -18.07 -38.78 -31.17
C ASN A 236 -16.82 -37.96 -30.93
N SER A 237 -16.28 -37.97 -29.70
CA SER A 237 -15.03 -37.29 -29.31
C SER A 237 -13.81 -38.20 -29.57
N LYS A 238 -13.48 -38.43 -30.83
CA LYS A 238 -12.15 -38.90 -31.22
C LYS A 238 -11.62 -37.94 -32.25
N ASN A 239 -10.41 -37.39 -31.96
CA ASN A 239 -9.55 -36.55 -32.77
C ASN A 239 -9.64 -35.03 -32.49
N LEU A 240 -9.18 -34.61 -31.31
CA LEU A 240 -8.46 -33.36 -31.18
C LEU A 240 -6.96 -33.68 -31.06
N PRO A 241 -6.08 -33.04 -31.81
CA PRO A 241 -4.64 -33.24 -31.66
C PRO A 241 -4.22 -32.72 -30.29
N GLU A 242 -3.64 -33.61 -29.47
CA GLU A 242 -2.94 -33.33 -28.25
C GLU A 242 -1.77 -32.40 -28.58
N TYR A 243 -1.93 -31.09 -28.38
CA TYR A 243 -0.83 -30.16 -28.41
C TYR A 243 0.10 -30.50 -27.24
N GLN A 244 1.07 -31.35 -27.49
CA GLN A 244 2.24 -31.53 -26.64
C GLN A 244 2.96 -30.20 -26.61
N LEU A 245 2.74 -29.39 -25.56
CA LEU A 245 3.61 -28.27 -25.24
C LEU A 245 5.03 -28.83 -24.98
N PRO A 246 6.04 -28.40 -25.74
CA PRO A 246 7.41 -28.86 -25.51
C PRO A 246 7.81 -28.46 -24.09
N ARG A 247 8.44 -29.37 -23.36
CA ARG A 247 9.16 -29.10 -22.12
C ARG A 247 10.28 -28.09 -22.44
N LEU A 248 9.94 -26.79 -22.35
CA LEU A 248 10.92 -25.72 -22.49
C LEU A 248 11.82 -25.70 -21.23
N GLN A 249 13.11 -25.78 -21.47
CA GLN A 249 14.17 -25.69 -20.47
C GLN A 249 13.99 -24.48 -19.55
N SER A 250 14.41 -24.59 -18.29
CA SER A 250 14.26 -23.67 -17.17
C SER A 250 14.49 -22.17 -17.44
N GLN A 251 15.30 -21.80 -18.43
CA GLN A 251 15.54 -20.40 -18.80
C GLN A 251 14.35 -19.74 -19.53
N ASN A 252 13.51 -20.52 -20.21
CA ASN A 252 12.35 -19.97 -20.94
C ASN A 252 11.12 -19.76 -20.04
N HIS A 253 11.06 -20.42 -18.88
CA HIS A 253 9.93 -20.29 -17.95
C HIS A 253 9.85 -18.90 -17.31
N PHE A 254 10.99 -18.34 -16.88
CA PHE A 254 11.05 -17.00 -16.30
C PHE A 254 10.59 -15.92 -17.29
N LEU A 255 11.09 -15.98 -18.53
CA LEU A 255 10.72 -15.04 -19.59
C LEU A 255 9.23 -15.17 -19.96
N ALA A 256 8.71 -16.40 -20.01
CA ALA A 256 7.31 -16.66 -20.29
C ALA A 256 6.38 -16.06 -19.23
N VAL A 257 6.75 -16.20 -17.93
CA VAL A 257 6.01 -15.58 -16.84
C VAL A 257 6.05 -14.06 -16.92
N LEU A 258 7.21 -13.46 -17.22
CA LEU A 258 7.31 -12.00 -17.40
C LEU A 258 6.45 -11.49 -18.56
N LEU A 259 6.45 -12.17 -19.69
CA LEU A 259 5.62 -11.82 -20.85
C LEU A 259 4.13 -11.93 -20.52
N GLN A 260 3.74 -12.96 -19.76
CA GLN A 260 2.36 -13.11 -19.28
C GLN A 260 1.99 -11.94 -18.35
N LEU A 261 2.83 -11.57 -17.38
CA LEU A 261 2.60 -10.44 -16.50
C LEU A 261 2.45 -9.12 -17.27
N CYS A 262 3.27 -8.89 -18.29
CA CYS A 262 3.14 -7.72 -19.17
C CYS A 262 1.81 -7.74 -19.95
N GLY A 263 1.38 -8.92 -20.43
CA GLY A 263 0.09 -9.10 -21.09
C GLY A 263 -1.09 -8.78 -20.16
N ASP A 264 -1.08 -9.33 -18.94
CA ASP A 264 -2.09 -9.08 -17.92
C ASP A 264 -2.17 -7.60 -17.52
N LEU A 265 -1.03 -6.93 -17.37
CA LEU A 265 -0.97 -5.48 -17.13
C LEU A 265 -1.61 -4.70 -18.27
N LYS A 266 -1.26 -5.00 -19.51
CA LYS A 266 -1.83 -4.33 -20.68
C LYS A 266 -3.35 -4.49 -20.72
N GLU A 267 -3.87 -5.67 -20.42
CA GLU A 267 -5.32 -5.93 -20.36
C GLU A 267 -5.99 -5.10 -19.25
N CYS A 268 -5.41 -5.04 -18.06
CA CYS A 268 -5.92 -4.24 -16.94
C CYS A 268 -6.03 -2.75 -17.29
N TYR A 269 -5.00 -2.18 -17.94
CA TYR A 269 -4.99 -0.75 -18.30
C TYR A 269 -5.80 -0.41 -19.55
N THR A 270 -6.34 -1.38 -20.27
CA THR A 270 -7.28 -1.14 -21.37
C THR A 270 -8.61 -0.60 -20.88
N THR A 271 -9.01 -0.94 -19.65
CA THR A 271 -10.24 -0.45 -19.04
C THR A 271 -10.06 1.00 -18.54
N ARG A 272 -10.72 1.97 -19.17
CA ARG A 272 -10.60 3.40 -18.84
C ARG A 272 -10.81 3.71 -17.37
N LYS A 273 -11.78 3.05 -16.71
CA LYS A 273 -12.04 3.24 -15.28
C LYS A 273 -10.81 2.87 -14.44
N LEU A 274 -10.24 1.68 -14.67
CA LEU A 274 -9.04 1.22 -13.94
C LEU A 274 -7.84 2.14 -14.20
N LEU A 275 -7.68 2.61 -15.44
CA LEU A 275 -6.61 3.54 -15.79
C LEU A 275 -6.65 4.84 -14.98
N TYR A 276 -7.84 5.47 -14.82
CA TYR A 276 -7.95 6.72 -14.05
C TYR A 276 -7.70 6.53 -12.55
N TRP A 277 -8.24 5.45 -11.96
CA TRP A 277 -7.96 5.14 -10.55
C TRP A 277 -6.48 4.85 -10.31
N SER A 278 -5.84 4.12 -11.22
CA SER A 278 -4.41 3.82 -11.15
C SER A 278 -3.53 5.04 -11.38
N LEU A 279 -3.91 5.91 -12.32
CA LEU A 279 -3.19 7.17 -12.57
C LEU A 279 -3.21 8.06 -11.33
N TRP A 280 -4.41 8.25 -10.74
CA TRP A 280 -4.51 9.00 -9.49
C TRP A 280 -3.68 8.34 -8.39
N TRP A 281 -3.77 7.01 -8.24
CA TRP A 281 -2.98 6.28 -7.25
C TRP A 281 -1.49 6.57 -7.41
N ALA A 282 -0.94 6.40 -8.59
CA ALA A 282 0.49 6.58 -8.83
C ALA A 282 0.93 8.03 -8.55
N LEU A 283 0.18 9.02 -9.03
CA LEU A 283 0.48 10.43 -8.82
C LEU A 283 0.35 10.82 -7.34
N ALA A 284 -0.78 10.52 -6.70
CA ALA A 284 -1.02 10.90 -5.32
C ALA A 284 -0.07 10.19 -4.34
N THR A 285 0.23 8.90 -4.58
CA THR A 285 1.17 8.13 -3.75
C THR A 285 2.59 8.65 -3.87
N ALA A 286 3.03 9.08 -5.07
CA ALA A 286 4.33 9.70 -5.26
C ALA A 286 4.48 10.97 -4.40
N GLY A 287 3.49 11.87 -4.46
CA GLY A 287 3.48 13.07 -3.65
C GLY A 287 3.36 12.78 -2.14
N TYR A 288 2.50 11.83 -1.77
CA TYR A 288 2.34 11.41 -0.38
C TYR A 288 3.64 10.89 0.24
N ASN A 289 4.31 9.98 -0.44
CA ASN A 289 5.61 9.46 0.03
C ASN A 289 6.67 10.55 0.14
N GLN A 290 6.66 11.50 -0.80
CA GLN A 290 7.57 12.65 -0.76
C GLN A 290 7.32 13.48 0.50
N ILE A 291 6.07 13.80 0.81
CA ILE A 291 5.72 14.60 1.99
C ILE A 291 6.07 13.85 3.27
N LEU A 292 5.74 12.55 3.39
CA LEU A 292 6.11 11.75 4.56
C LEU A 292 7.61 11.75 4.82
N ASN A 293 8.42 11.69 3.76
CA ASN A 293 9.87 11.65 3.88
C ASN A 293 10.45 13.00 4.40
N TYR A 294 9.82 14.12 4.06
CA TYR A 294 10.38 15.45 4.33
C TYR A 294 9.62 16.28 5.36
N ILE A 295 8.47 15.82 5.85
CA ILE A 295 7.62 16.60 6.77
C ILE A 295 8.32 16.94 8.10
N GLN A 296 9.11 16.02 8.65
CA GLN A 296 9.83 16.25 9.89
C GLN A 296 10.91 17.34 9.71
N ALA A 297 11.53 17.42 8.54
CA ALA A 297 12.48 18.48 8.23
C ALA A 297 11.79 19.86 8.13
N LEU A 298 10.57 19.93 7.56
CA LEU A 298 9.78 21.15 7.59
C LEU A 298 9.43 21.56 9.03
N TRP A 299 9.03 20.62 9.87
CA TRP A 299 8.72 20.91 11.28
C TRP A 299 9.94 21.42 12.04
N ASP A 300 11.10 20.81 11.83
CA ASP A 300 12.36 21.27 12.46
C ASP A 300 12.80 22.62 11.92
N ALA A 301 12.55 22.95 10.64
CA ALA A 301 12.80 24.29 10.10
C ALA A 301 11.88 25.36 10.70
N LYS A 302 10.59 25.04 10.96
CA LYS A 302 9.62 25.97 11.57
C LYS A 302 9.79 26.10 13.09
N ALA A 303 10.17 25.03 13.78
CA ALA A 303 10.40 24.98 15.22
C ALA A 303 11.58 24.06 15.53
N PRO A 304 12.82 24.62 15.52
CA PRO A 304 14.03 23.82 15.69
C PRO A 304 14.01 23.01 16.99
N SER A 305 14.23 21.72 16.88
CA SER A 305 14.19 20.73 17.97
C SER A 305 15.25 20.98 19.07
N ARG A 306 16.28 21.77 18.76
CA ARG A 306 17.31 22.19 19.73
C ARG A 306 16.79 23.24 20.74
N THR A 307 15.74 24.00 20.41
CA THR A 307 15.23 25.13 21.19
C THR A 307 13.74 25.04 21.51
N SER A 308 13.02 24.12 20.92
CA SER A 308 11.57 23.98 21.05
C SER A 308 11.16 22.56 21.43
N ASP A 309 10.03 22.44 22.11
CA ASP A 309 9.44 21.12 22.39
C ASP A 309 8.96 20.45 21.10
N VAL A 310 9.25 19.15 20.97
CA VAL A 310 8.92 18.35 19.78
C VAL A 310 7.70 17.48 20.07
N TYR A 311 6.63 17.66 19.28
CA TYR A 311 5.38 16.89 19.40
C TYR A 311 5.14 15.95 18.20
N ASN A 312 6.18 15.65 17.45
CA ASN A 312 6.09 14.85 16.21
C ASN A 312 5.43 13.49 16.46
N GLY A 313 5.76 12.81 17.57
CA GLY A 313 5.18 11.51 17.92
C GLY A 313 3.68 11.59 18.20
N ALA A 314 3.21 12.64 18.88
CA ALA A 314 1.78 12.86 19.12
C ALA A 314 1.03 13.12 17.80
N VAL A 315 1.60 13.95 16.92
CA VAL A 315 1.02 14.26 15.61
C VAL A 315 0.92 13.00 14.74
N GLU A 316 1.97 12.20 14.68
CA GLU A 316 1.97 10.94 13.92
C GLU A 316 0.98 9.91 14.50
N ALA A 317 0.88 9.81 15.84
CA ALA A 317 -0.10 8.93 16.47
C ALA A 317 -1.54 9.36 16.16
N ILE A 318 -1.86 10.65 16.27
CA ILE A 318 -3.17 11.20 15.91
C ILE A 318 -3.44 11.01 14.42
N ALA A 319 -2.46 11.29 13.55
CA ALA A 319 -2.58 11.13 12.11
C ALA A 319 -2.87 9.67 11.72
N THR A 320 -2.19 8.70 12.34
CA THR A 320 -2.39 7.27 12.07
C THR A 320 -3.76 6.81 12.59
N PHE A 321 -4.20 7.31 13.74
CA PHE A 321 -5.52 7.03 14.30
C PHE A 321 -6.64 7.60 13.41
N LEU A 322 -6.53 8.87 12.98
CA LEU A 322 -7.47 9.49 12.03
C LEU A 322 -7.51 8.75 10.70
N SER A 323 -6.36 8.34 10.17
CA SER A 323 -6.25 7.54 8.95
C SER A 323 -7.01 6.22 9.06
N SER A 324 -6.95 5.58 10.22
CA SER A 324 -7.68 4.34 10.49
C SER A 324 -9.20 4.59 10.50
N ILE A 325 -9.66 5.68 11.13
CA ILE A 325 -11.08 6.06 11.15
C ILE A 325 -11.57 6.39 9.75
N THR A 326 -10.83 7.19 8.98
CA THR A 326 -11.23 7.56 7.60
C THR A 326 -11.31 6.33 6.69
N SER A 327 -10.38 5.40 6.79
CA SER A 327 -10.41 4.14 6.04
C SER A 327 -11.60 3.26 6.41
N LEU A 328 -11.97 3.18 7.69
CA LEU A 328 -13.17 2.47 8.15
C LEU A 328 -14.45 3.15 7.63
N THR A 329 -14.49 4.47 7.63
CA THR A 329 -15.66 5.26 7.19
C THR A 329 -16.02 4.96 5.73
N VAL A 330 -15.03 4.71 4.86
CA VAL A 330 -15.27 4.34 3.45
C VAL A 330 -16.18 3.12 3.32
N GLY A 331 -16.09 2.14 4.22
CA GLY A 331 -16.95 0.94 4.22
C GLY A 331 -18.42 1.22 4.48
N PHE A 332 -18.74 2.34 5.13
CA PHE A 332 -20.12 2.76 5.46
C PHE A 332 -20.71 3.73 4.43
N VAL A 333 -19.88 4.35 3.59
CA VAL A 333 -20.32 5.32 2.58
C VAL A 333 -20.88 4.60 1.36
N LYS A 334 -22.20 4.53 1.28
CA LYS A 334 -22.95 3.98 0.13
C LYS A 334 -23.12 5.05 -0.96
N MET A 335 -22.06 5.37 -1.68
CA MET A 335 -22.09 6.30 -2.81
C MET A 335 -21.87 5.56 -4.13
N ASN A 336 -22.46 6.11 -5.21
CA ASN A 336 -22.15 5.60 -6.54
C ASN A 336 -20.80 6.18 -7.03
N TRP A 337 -19.71 5.48 -6.71
CA TRP A 337 -18.35 5.89 -7.04
C TRP A 337 -18.08 5.99 -8.54
N ASP A 338 -18.90 5.39 -9.38
CA ASP A 338 -18.77 5.49 -10.84
C ASP A 338 -19.07 6.91 -11.35
N LEU A 339 -19.96 7.64 -10.64
CA LEU A 339 -20.33 9.00 -11.00
C LEU A 339 -19.59 10.06 -10.19
N THR A 340 -19.42 9.81 -8.89
CA THR A 340 -18.88 10.80 -7.94
C THR A 340 -17.40 10.60 -7.64
N GLY A 341 -16.82 9.47 -8.07
CA GLY A 341 -15.42 9.13 -7.74
C GLY A 341 -14.42 10.15 -8.26
N GLU A 342 -14.54 10.55 -9.55
CA GLU A 342 -13.64 11.55 -10.15
C GLU A 342 -13.76 12.92 -9.45
N LEU A 343 -14.98 13.29 -9.03
CA LEU A 343 -15.22 14.52 -8.28
C LEU A 343 -14.58 14.48 -6.89
N ALA A 344 -14.73 13.36 -6.18
CA ALA A 344 -14.11 13.15 -4.87
C ALA A 344 -12.57 13.23 -4.98
N LEU A 345 -11.97 12.56 -5.98
CA LEU A 345 -10.54 12.66 -6.24
C LEU A 345 -10.08 14.10 -6.43
N GLY A 346 -10.83 14.90 -7.20
CA GLY A 346 -10.50 16.30 -7.44
C GLY A 346 -10.63 17.17 -6.19
N ILE A 347 -11.75 17.09 -5.45
CA ILE A 347 -12.00 17.92 -4.26
C ILE A 347 -11.00 17.61 -3.15
N PHE A 348 -10.79 16.34 -2.81
CA PHE A 348 -9.88 15.98 -1.71
C PHE A 348 -8.41 16.24 -2.09
N SER A 349 -8.01 16.06 -3.37
CA SER A 349 -6.67 16.48 -3.81
C SER A 349 -6.50 18.02 -3.78
N ALA A 350 -7.57 18.81 -3.96
CA ALA A 350 -7.52 20.25 -3.76
C ALA A 350 -7.37 20.62 -2.26
N LEU A 351 -7.99 19.87 -1.35
CA LEU A 351 -7.78 20.02 0.09
C LEU A 351 -6.33 19.65 0.47
N ASP A 352 -5.76 18.60 -0.13
CA ASP A 352 -4.35 18.23 0.04
C ASP A 352 -3.42 19.37 -0.40
N ALA A 353 -3.65 19.95 -1.58
CA ALA A 353 -2.90 21.10 -2.06
C ALA A 353 -3.03 22.31 -1.12
N GLY A 354 -4.25 22.63 -0.67
CA GLY A 354 -4.51 23.72 0.27
C GLY A 354 -3.79 23.53 1.61
N SER A 355 -3.76 22.30 2.13
CA SER A 355 -3.03 21.95 3.35
C SER A 355 -1.53 22.16 3.20
N LEU A 356 -0.94 21.80 2.05
CA LEU A 356 0.48 21.96 1.77
C LEU A 356 0.86 23.44 1.60
N PHE A 357 0.05 24.23 0.90
CA PHE A 357 0.24 25.68 0.83
C PHE A 357 0.13 26.33 2.20
N LEU A 358 -0.85 25.91 3.02
CA LEU A 358 -0.97 26.39 4.39
C LEU A 358 0.29 26.11 5.22
N MET A 359 0.85 24.92 5.12
CA MET A 359 2.10 24.54 5.79
C MET A 359 3.30 25.35 5.29
N HIS A 360 3.36 25.68 4.00
CA HIS A 360 4.40 26.54 3.46
C HIS A 360 4.33 27.96 3.99
N PHE A 361 3.15 28.62 3.91
CA PHE A 361 3.00 30.04 4.22
C PHE A 361 2.94 30.36 5.72
N THR A 362 2.64 29.37 6.59
CA THR A 362 2.57 29.61 8.03
C THR A 362 3.93 29.44 8.70
N ASN A 363 4.18 30.27 9.71
CA ASN A 363 5.33 30.10 10.63
C ASN A 363 4.91 29.43 11.95
N ASN A 364 3.61 29.13 12.14
CA ASN A 364 3.11 28.50 13.34
C ASN A 364 3.14 26.98 13.21
N ILE A 365 3.95 26.31 14.05
CA ILE A 365 4.10 24.85 14.03
C ILE A 365 2.78 24.12 14.25
N TRP A 366 1.86 24.63 15.08
CA TRP A 366 0.56 24.00 15.34
C TRP A 366 -0.34 23.98 14.11
N VAL A 367 -0.25 25.04 13.28
CA VAL A 367 -0.97 25.10 11.99
C VAL A 367 -0.35 24.11 11.01
N CYS A 368 0.99 23.95 11.01
CA CYS A 368 1.67 22.92 10.23
C CYS A 368 1.21 21.52 10.65
N TYR A 369 1.14 21.22 11.93
CA TYR A 369 0.63 19.95 12.45
C TYR A 369 -0.83 19.69 12.02
N ALA A 370 -1.70 20.70 12.17
CA ALA A 370 -3.09 20.59 11.74
C ALA A 370 -3.21 20.36 10.21
N GLY A 371 -2.44 21.09 9.40
CA GLY A 371 -2.37 20.89 7.95
C GLY A 371 -1.95 19.47 7.57
N TYR A 372 -0.94 18.94 8.23
CA TYR A 372 -0.50 17.56 8.02
C TYR A 372 -1.56 16.51 8.38
N LEU A 373 -2.28 16.72 9.48
CA LEU A 373 -3.38 15.82 9.89
C LEU A 373 -4.48 15.77 8.82
N VAL A 374 -4.87 16.94 8.29
CA VAL A 374 -5.86 17.04 7.19
C VAL A 374 -5.34 16.34 5.93
N PHE A 375 -4.12 16.66 5.51
CA PHE A 375 -3.47 16.04 4.35
C PHE A 375 -3.48 14.50 4.44
N LYS A 376 -2.95 13.96 5.56
CA LYS A 376 -2.84 12.51 5.75
C LYS A 376 -4.22 11.82 5.79
N ALA A 377 -5.22 12.45 6.42
CA ALA A 377 -6.58 11.94 6.49
C ALA A 377 -7.27 11.92 5.12
N CYS A 378 -7.14 13.00 4.33
CA CYS A 378 -7.69 13.09 2.97
C CYS A 378 -7.06 12.07 2.03
N TYR A 379 -5.74 11.95 2.03
CA TYR A 379 -5.04 10.95 1.24
C TYR A 379 -5.48 9.52 1.60
N MET A 380 -5.53 9.18 2.90
CA MET A 380 -5.90 7.83 3.35
C MET A 380 -7.37 7.49 3.03
N PHE A 381 -8.25 8.47 3.05
CA PHE A 381 -9.63 8.31 2.59
C PHE A 381 -9.69 7.96 1.10
N LEU A 382 -9.03 8.74 0.26
CA LEU A 382 -9.03 8.55 -1.18
C LEU A 382 -8.33 7.27 -1.63
N ILE A 383 -7.16 6.93 -1.04
CA ILE A 383 -6.43 5.72 -1.41
C ILE A 383 -7.21 4.46 -1.04
N THR A 384 -8.00 4.50 0.04
CA THR A 384 -8.87 3.40 0.43
C THR A 384 -9.98 3.19 -0.61
N ILE A 385 -10.59 4.28 -1.09
CA ILE A 385 -11.60 4.22 -2.16
C ILE A 385 -10.98 3.69 -3.45
N ALA A 386 -9.83 4.22 -3.86
CA ALA A 386 -9.13 3.81 -5.08
C ALA A 386 -8.77 2.31 -5.03
N THR A 387 -8.22 1.85 -3.91
CA THR A 387 -7.91 0.43 -3.66
C THR A 387 -9.15 -0.45 -3.82
N PHE A 388 -10.27 -0.05 -3.22
CA PHE A 388 -11.53 -0.77 -3.30
C PHE A 388 -12.07 -0.82 -4.74
N GLN A 389 -12.08 0.30 -5.46
CA GLN A 389 -12.57 0.38 -6.84
C GLN A 389 -11.75 -0.47 -7.81
N ILE A 390 -10.44 -0.56 -7.60
CA ILE A 390 -9.55 -1.42 -8.38
C ILE A 390 -9.78 -2.89 -8.00
N ALA A 391 -9.89 -3.21 -6.71
CA ALA A 391 -10.04 -4.58 -6.23
C ALA A 391 -11.34 -5.25 -6.69
N VAL A 392 -12.46 -4.52 -6.68
CA VAL A 392 -13.77 -5.05 -7.11
C VAL A 392 -13.79 -5.45 -8.60
N SER A 393 -12.92 -4.84 -9.41
CA SER A 393 -12.90 -5.03 -10.86
C SER A 393 -11.91 -6.11 -11.32
N LEU A 394 -11.11 -6.69 -10.42
CA LEU A 394 -9.99 -7.58 -10.79
C LEU A 394 -9.99 -8.90 -9.98
N SER A 395 -9.40 -9.95 -10.58
CA SER A 395 -9.00 -11.14 -9.83
C SER A 395 -7.86 -10.81 -8.86
N MET A 396 -7.68 -11.63 -7.81
CA MET A 396 -6.66 -11.39 -6.77
C MET A 396 -5.24 -11.31 -7.36
N GLU A 397 -4.91 -12.14 -8.35
CA GLU A 397 -3.61 -12.16 -9.00
C GLU A 397 -3.36 -10.86 -9.79
N ARG A 398 -4.33 -10.44 -10.59
CA ARG A 398 -4.29 -9.19 -11.37
C ARG A 398 -4.29 -7.95 -10.46
N TYR A 399 -5.02 -8.01 -9.33
CA TYR A 399 -4.99 -6.95 -8.33
C TYR A 399 -3.60 -6.77 -7.72
N ALA A 400 -2.94 -7.87 -7.29
CA ALA A 400 -1.60 -7.80 -6.72
C ALA A 400 -0.56 -7.26 -7.72
N LEU A 401 -0.67 -7.68 -8.98
CA LEU A 401 0.18 -7.20 -10.07
C LEU A 401 -0.02 -5.69 -10.32
N MET A 402 -1.27 -5.24 -10.41
CA MET A 402 -1.61 -3.85 -10.64
C MET A 402 -1.23 -2.95 -9.47
N PHE A 403 -1.43 -3.44 -8.23
CA PHE A 403 -0.98 -2.77 -7.01
C PHE A 403 0.55 -2.57 -7.00
N GLY A 404 1.30 -3.63 -7.29
CA GLY A 404 2.76 -3.57 -7.36
C GLY A 404 3.26 -2.61 -8.45
N PHE A 405 2.64 -2.65 -9.62
CA PHE A 405 2.99 -1.76 -10.72
C PHE A 405 2.64 -0.29 -10.45
N ASN A 406 1.46 -0.01 -9.86
CA ASN A 406 1.09 1.36 -9.46
C ASN A 406 2.08 1.93 -8.44
N ASN A 407 2.50 1.14 -7.46
CA ASN A 407 3.51 1.56 -6.49
C ASN A 407 4.89 1.76 -7.14
N PHE A 408 5.27 0.92 -8.09
CA PHE A 408 6.51 1.12 -8.85
C PHE A 408 6.49 2.43 -9.65
N VAL A 409 5.38 2.74 -10.33
CA VAL A 409 5.22 4.00 -11.07
C VAL A 409 5.22 5.20 -10.10
N ALA A 410 4.53 5.08 -8.96
CA ALA A 410 4.56 6.11 -7.92
C ALA A 410 5.98 6.40 -7.44
N LEU A 411 6.76 5.36 -7.16
CA LEU A 411 8.15 5.49 -6.72
C LEU A 411 9.07 6.06 -7.81
N LEU A 412 8.82 5.72 -9.06
CA LEU A 412 9.54 6.32 -10.19
C LEU A 412 9.28 7.84 -10.28
N ILE A 413 8.01 8.25 -10.18
CA ILE A 413 7.63 9.67 -10.16
C ILE A 413 8.24 10.36 -8.93
N GLN A 414 8.16 9.76 -7.74
CA GLN A 414 8.78 10.26 -6.53
C GLN A 414 10.28 10.46 -6.72
N THR A 415 10.98 9.49 -7.32
CA THR A 415 12.41 9.58 -7.60
C THR A 415 12.73 10.74 -8.53
N ILE A 416 11.94 10.94 -9.59
CA ILE A 416 12.10 12.08 -10.51
C ILE A 416 11.93 13.41 -9.74
N ILE A 417 10.91 13.52 -8.89
CA ILE A 417 10.70 14.71 -8.05
C ILE A 417 11.92 14.92 -7.14
N THR A 418 12.42 13.87 -6.48
CA THR A 418 13.59 13.95 -5.59
C THR A 418 14.83 14.41 -6.35
N VAL A 419 15.14 13.83 -7.51
CA VAL A 419 16.31 14.22 -8.33
C VAL A 419 16.23 15.67 -8.79
N ILE A 420 15.05 16.14 -9.18
CA ILE A 420 14.90 17.50 -9.72
C ILE A 420 14.83 18.54 -8.59
N VAL A 421 14.02 18.29 -7.56
CA VAL A 421 13.65 19.32 -6.58
C VAL A 421 14.59 19.32 -5.37
N VAL A 422 14.97 18.12 -4.90
CA VAL A 422 15.62 17.96 -3.59
C VAL A 422 17.12 17.76 -3.70
N ASP A 423 17.58 16.88 -4.61
CA ASP A 423 19.00 16.53 -4.74
C ASP A 423 19.85 17.79 -5.01
N SER A 424 20.99 17.90 -4.35
CA SER A 424 21.94 19.00 -4.52
C SER A 424 22.51 19.12 -5.95
N LYS A 425 22.48 18.00 -6.72
CA LYS A 425 22.82 17.97 -8.14
C LYS A 425 21.70 18.46 -9.05
N GLY A 426 20.45 18.51 -8.55
CA GLY A 426 19.29 19.10 -9.20
C GLY A 426 19.14 20.57 -8.85
N LEU A 427 17.94 20.96 -8.38
CA LEU A 427 17.68 22.33 -7.93
C LEU A 427 18.13 22.57 -6.49
N GLY A 428 18.28 21.54 -5.65
CA GLY A 428 18.74 21.61 -4.27
C GLY A 428 17.95 22.63 -3.43
N LEU A 429 16.62 22.63 -3.56
CA LEU A 429 15.79 23.65 -2.92
C LEU A 429 15.71 23.46 -1.40
N ASP A 430 15.56 24.55 -0.68
CA ASP A 430 15.26 24.54 0.74
C ASP A 430 13.92 23.87 1.04
N ILE A 431 13.77 23.33 2.25
CA ILE A 431 12.61 22.52 2.63
C ILE A 431 11.28 23.27 2.50
N GLU A 432 11.24 24.57 2.78
CA GLU A 432 10.03 25.36 2.65
C GLU A 432 9.58 25.51 1.20
N THR A 433 10.52 25.79 0.28
CA THR A 433 10.26 25.87 -1.15
C THR A 433 9.87 24.52 -1.75
N GLN A 434 10.42 23.41 -1.23
CA GLN A 434 9.97 22.06 -1.62
C GLN A 434 8.47 21.88 -1.35
N PHE A 435 7.94 22.33 -0.20
CA PHE A 435 6.51 22.22 0.14
C PHE A 435 5.62 23.09 -0.75
N LEU A 436 6.11 24.24 -1.24
CA LEU A 436 5.41 25.02 -2.27
C LEU A 436 5.24 24.22 -3.57
N ILE A 437 6.30 23.52 -3.99
CA ILE A 437 6.25 22.67 -5.19
C ILE A 437 5.32 21.47 -4.98
N TYR A 438 5.34 20.83 -3.81
CA TYR A 438 4.44 19.72 -3.51
C TYR A 438 2.98 20.17 -3.47
N GLY A 439 2.70 21.34 -2.93
CA GLY A 439 1.36 21.96 -2.98
C GLY A 439 0.90 22.20 -4.42
N SER A 440 1.78 22.75 -5.27
CA SER A 440 1.53 22.97 -6.69
C SER A 440 1.31 21.65 -7.45
N TYR A 441 2.06 20.62 -7.11
CA TYR A 441 1.89 19.27 -7.66
C TYR A 441 0.49 18.68 -7.36
N PHE A 442 0.03 18.77 -6.11
CA PHE A 442 -1.33 18.35 -5.74
C PHE A 442 -2.41 19.22 -6.36
N ALA A 443 -2.15 20.52 -6.54
CA ALA A 443 -3.07 21.42 -7.25
C ALA A 443 -3.25 21.02 -8.73
N VAL A 444 -2.19 20.58 -9.40
CA VAL A 444 -2.24 20.04 -10.76
C VAL A 444 -3.06 18.75 -10.79
N ILE A 445 -2.84 17.82 -9.85
CA ILE A 445 -3.64 16.59 -9.72
C ILE A 445 -5.12 16.94 -9.55
N ALA A 446 -5.44 17.84 -8.62
CA ALA A 446 -6.80 18.30 -8.38
C ALA A 446 -7.43 18.88 -9.65
N GLY A 447 -6.71 19.74 -10.39
CA GLY A 447 -7.14 20.33 -11.64
C GLY A 447 -7.49 19.27 -12.70
N ILE A 448 -6.62 18.27 -12.89
CA ILE A 448 -6.85 17.17 -13.85
C ILE A 448 -8.14 16.43 -13.53
N PHE A 449 -8.35 16.02 -12.27
CA PHE A 449 -9.52 15.23 -11.88
C PHE A 449 -10.80 16.06 -11.79
N LEU A 450 -10.74 17.34 -11.42
CA LEU A 450 -11.89 18.25 -11.49
C LEU A 450 -12.34 18.51 -12.93
N CYS A 451 -11.41 18.80 -13.84
CA CYS A 451 -11.73 18.97 -15.27
C CYS A 451 -12.35 17.70 -15.84
N ARG A 452 -11.81 16.53 -15.47
CA ARG A 452 -12.34 15.24 -15.87
C ARG A 452 -13.76 15.01 -15.34
N SER A 453 -14.00 15.30 -14.06
CA SER A 453 -15.32 15.18 -13.44
C SER A 453 -16.37 16.07 -14.13
N ILE A 454 -16.01 17.32 -14.42
CA ILE A 454 -16.89 18.25 -15.15
C ILE A 454 -17.24 17.68 -16.52
N TYR A 455 -16.23 17.16 -17.25
CA TYR A 455 -16.48 16.54 -18.56
C TYR A 455 -17.40 15.32 -18.45
N THR A 456 -17.21 14.43 -17.48
CA THR A 456 -18.04 13.24 -17.27
C THR A 456 -19.48 13.62 -16.93
N ILE A 457 -19.69 14.58 -16.01
CA ILE A 457 -21.02 15.04 -15.60
C ILE A 457 -21.76 15.73 -16.78
N THR A 458 -21.07 16.58 -17.54
CA THR A 458 -21.68 17.26 -18.70
C THR A 458 -22.02 16.27 -19.81
N SER A 459 -21.16 15.30 -20.09
CA SER A 459 -21.40 14.25 -21.09
C SER A 459 -22.64 13.41 -20.74
N ILE A 460 -22.79 13.01 -19.47
CA ILE A 460 -23.97 12.24 -19.00
C ILE A 460 -25.25 13.10 -19.10
N LYS A 461 -25.18 14.39 -18.74
CA LYS A 461 -26.35 15.30 -18.89
C LYS A 461 -26.75 15.45 -20.36
N CYS A 462 -25.79 15.66 -21.26
CA CYS A 462 -26.06 15.72 -22.71
C CYS A 462 -26.67 14.42 -23.25
N GLN A 463 -26.16 13.24 -22.85
CA GLN A 463 -26.76 11.97 -23.25
C GLN A 463 -28.19 11.80 -22.74
N LYS A 464 -28.49 12.20 -21.49
CA LYS A 464 -29.86 12.16 -20.95
C LYS A 464 -30.80 13.11 -21.69
N MET A 465 -30.34 14.30 -22.09
CA MET A 465 -31.14 15.24 -22.89
C MET A 465 -31.41 14.67 -24.29
N LEU A 466 -30.45 14.02 -24.92
CA LEU A 466 -30.62 13.41 -26.24
C LEU A 466 -31.53 12.17 -26.23
N LEU A 467 -31.55 11.40 -25.13
CA LEU A 467 -32.40 10.22 -24.95
C LEU A 467 -33.85 10.54 -24.52
N ASN A 468 -34.11 11.77 -24.02
CA ASN A 468 -35.44 12.18 -23.57
C ASN A 468 -35.81 13.60 -24.10
N PRO A 469 -36.03 13.77 -25.43
CA PRO A 469 -36.28 15.05 -26.02
C PRO A 469 -37.69 15.65 -25.69
N GLN A 470 -38.56 14.95 -24.94
CA GLN A 470 -39.98 15.34 -24.78
C GLN A 470 -40.39 15.71 -23.34
N ARG A 471 -39.48 16.20 -22.49
CA ARG A 471 -39.90 16.68 -21.16
C ARG A 471 -39.25 17.98 -20.71
N PRO A 472 -39.56 19.15 -21.36
CA PRO A 472 -39.32 20.45 -20.73
C PRO A 472 -40.58 21.23 -20.31
N GLU A 473 -41.82 20.85 -20.67
CA GLU A 473 -42.99 21.74 -20.45
C GLU A 473 -44.11 21.24 -19.51
N ALA A 474 -44.08 19.97 -19.07
CA ALA A 474 -45.17 19.44 -18.24
C ALA A 474 -45.07 19.79 -16.74
N GLU A 475 -43.94 20.28 -16.26
CA GLU A 475 -43.76 20.56 -14.81
C GLU A 475 -43.99 22.02 -14.42
N LYS A 476 -44.14 22.93 -15.41
CA LYS A 476 -44.51 24.36 -15.15
C LYS A 476 -46.03 24.64 -15.17
N GLN A 477 -46.82 23.75 -15.75
CA GLN A 477 -48.29 23.97 -15.80
C GLN A 477 -49.06 23.41 -14.61
N THR A 478 -48.47 22.53 -13.79
CA THR A 478 -49.15 21.97 -12.60
C THR A 478 -49.00 22.83 -11.35
N THR A 479 -48.14 23.86 -11.35
CA THR A 479 -47.97 24.78 -10.21
C THR A 479 -48.76 26.06 -10.35
N GLU A 480 -49.30 26.41 -11.54
CA GLU A 480 -50.18 27.60 -11.73
C GLU A 480 -51.66 27.29 -11.55
N ASP A 481 -52.07 26.02 -11.60
CA ASP A 481 -53.52 25.67 -11.52
C ASP A 481 -54.03 25.36 -10.09
N TYR A 482 -53.16 25.41 -9.08
CA TYR A 482 -53.54 25.29 -7.65
C TYR A 482 -53.52 26.60 -6.87
N GLY A 483 -53.22 27.72 -7.52
CA GLY A 483 -53.15 29.05 -6.90
C GLY A 483 -54.41 29.91 -7.02
N THR A 484 -55.51 29.42 -7.62
CA THR A 484 -56.74 30.27 -7.86
C THR A 484 -58.01 29.57 -7.42
N LYS A 485 -58.00 28.90 -6.27
CA LYS A 485 -59.25 28.55 -5.54
C LYS A 485 -58.92 28.34 -4.06
N LEU A 486 -58.81 29.42 -3.31
CA LEU A 486 -59.31 29.59 -1.93
C LEU A 486 -59.21 31.06 -1.57
#